data_676fc5df07630106a38b8b1343a09a25
#
_entry.id   676fc5df07630106a38b8b1343a09a25
#
_cell.length_a   1.000
_cell.length_b   1.000
_cell.length_c   1.000
_cell.angle_alpha   90.00
_cell.angle_beta   90.00
_cell.angle_gamma   90.00
#
_symmetry.space_group_name_H-M   'P 1'
#
loop_
_entity.id
_entity.type
_entity.pdbx_description
1 polymer ?
#
loop_
_entity_poly.entity_id
_entity_poly.type
_entity_poly.pdbx_seq_one_letter_code
_entity_poly.pdbx_strand_id
1 'polypeptide(L)'
;MARCFAAFCLLLGLAFGASVAARAQPVSEVDARAARTVVSAQIDAFANDDAKRAFSYAAPSIRAMFGTPERFLAMVRAGYPVVYRAAAVTFLIPQRAAANLVQGVHLTDGDGALWLATYRLERQPDGSWRIAGCEVQPASGKMI
;
A
#
# COMPACT_ATOMS: atom_id res chain seq x y z
N MET A 1 -35.25 -17.06 70.56
CA MET A 1 -35.84 -16.89 69.22
C MET A 1 -35.42 -15.50 68.71
N ALA A 2 -34.41 -15.41 67.94
CA ALA A 2 -34.01 -14.18 67.18
C ALA A 2 -33.40 -14.61 65.90
N ARG A 3 -34.08 -14.29 64.82
CA ARG A 3 -33.67 -14.61 63.45
C ARG A 3 -32.77 -13.45 62.91
N CYS A 4 -31.49 -13.71 62.72
CA CYS A 4 -30.59 -12.80 62.06
C CYS A 4 -30.73 -13.01 60.57
N PHE A 5 -31.22 -11.97 59.86
CA PHE A 5 -31.16 -11.88 58.42
C PHE A 5 -29.81 -11.25 58.04
N ALA A 6 -28.95 -12.03 57.43
CA ALA A 6 -27.73 -11.52 56.82
C ALA A 6 -28.06 -11.02 55.43
N ALA A 7 -27.92 -9.70 55.22
CA ALA A 7 -28.04 -9.06 53.92
C ALA A 7 -26.74 -9.30 53.13
N PHE A 8 -26.87 -10.04 52.04
CA PHE A 8 -25.78 -10.28 51.08
C PHE A 8 -25.76 -9.14 50.05
N CYS A 9 -24.87 -8.17 50.25
CA CYS A 9 -24.64 -7.11 49.27
C CYS A 9 -23.82 -7.65 48.08
N LEU A 10 -24.51 -7.86 46.97
CA LEU A 10 -23.88 -8.21 45.68
C LEU A 10 -23.27 -6.95 45.07
N LEU A 11 -21.96 -6.78 45.18
CA LEU A 11 -21.21 -5.74 44.47
C LEU A 11 -21.03 -6.16 43.01
N LEU A 12 -21.87 -5.60 42.14
CA LEU A 12 -21.75 -5.74 40.71
C LEU A 12 -20.60 -4.81 40.25
N GLY A 13 -19.40 -5.35 40.12
CA GLY A 13 -18.26 -4.65 39.53
C GLY A 13 -18.47 -4.46 38.04
N LEU A 14 -18.82 -3.25 37.57
CA LEU A 14 -18.74 -2.86 36.16
C LEU A 14 -17.26 -2.80 35.76
N ALA A 15 -16.78 -3.86 35.10
CA ALA A 15 -15.53 -3.82 34.39
C ALA A 15 -15.72 -2.93 33.16
N PHE A 16 -15.31 -1.68 33.25
CA PHE A 16 -15.14 -0.79 32.09
C PHE A 16 -14.00 -1.37 31.25
N GLY A 17 -14.35 -2.17 30.24
CA GLY A 17 -13.42 -2.60 29.21
C GLY A 17 -13.01 -1.38 28.39
N ALA A 18 -11.84 -0.82 28.68
CA ALA A 18 -11.23 0.19 27.81
C ALA A 18 -10.88 -0.50 26.49
N SER A 19 -11.71 -0.32 25.47
CA SER A 19 -11.38 -0.67 24.09
C SER A 19 -10.21 0.22 23.68
N VAL A 20 -9.00 -0.33 23.75
CA VAL A 20 -7.83 0.29 23.15
C VAL A 20 -8.06 0.22 21.64
N ALA A 21 -8.56 1.30 21.07
CA ALA A 21 -8.60 1.46 19.61
C ALA A 21 -7.17 1.25 19.10
N ALA A 22 -6.96 0.17 18.34
CA ALA A 22 -5.67 -0.10 17.71
C ALA A 22 -5.38 1.04 16.74
N ARG A 23 -4.57 2.01 17.17
CA ARG A 23 -4.05 3.06 16.29
C ARG A 23 -3.16 2.40 15.27
N ALA A 24 -3.44 2.66 13.99
CA ALA A 24 -2.55 2.27 12.91
C ALA A 24 -1.14 2.77 13.23
N GLN A 25 -0.17 1.85 13.29
CA GLN A 25 1.22 2.19 13.58
C GLN A 25 1.75 3.09 12.44
N PRO A 26 2.38 4.21 12.76
CA PRO A 26 2.96 5.06 11.73
C PRO A 26 4.03 4.27 10.96
N VAL A 27 4.18 4.58 9.67
CA VAL A 27 5.26 4.01 8.85
C VAL A 27 6.57 4.65 9.29
N SER A 28 7.61 3.84 9.53
CA SER A 28 8.93 4.37 9.84
C SER A 28 9.50 5.13 8.63
N GLU A 29 10.38 6.10 8.87
CA GLU A 29 11.05 6.83 7.78
C GLU A 29 11.86 5.91 6.87
N VAL A 30 12.44 4.84 7.43
CA VAL A 30 13.18 3.83 6.67
C VAL A 30 12.27 3.09 5.72
N ASP A 31 11.11 2.61 6.21
CA ASP A 31 10.13 1.91 5.39
C ASP A 31 9.48 2.84 4.36
N ALA A 32 9.18 4.08 4.73
CA ALA A 32 8.62 5.08 3.82
C ALA A 32 9.57 5.38 2.65
N ARG A 33 10.86 5.53 2.95
CA ARG A 33 11.90 5.74 1.94
C ARG A 33 12.08 4.52 1.05
N ALA A 34 12.08 3.31 1.64
CA ALA A 34 12.19 2.06 0.90
C ALA A 34 11.01 1.87 -0.06
N ALA A 35 9.77 2.11 0.38
CA ALA A 35 8.58 2.04 -0.46
C ALA A 35 8.67 3.00 -1.65
N ARG A 36 9.00 4.26 -1.40
CA ARG A 36 9.20 5.26 -2.46
C ARG A 36 10.27 4.82 -3.45
N THR A 37 11.41 4.33 -2.98
CA THR A 37 12.53 3.89 -3.83
C THR A 37 12.10 2.76 -4.75
N VAL A 38 11.43 1.74 -4.23
CA VAL A 38 10.98 0.58 -5.01
C VAL A 38 9.96 1.00 -6.07
N VAL A 39 8.96 1.78 -5.71
CA VAL A 39 7.91 2.23 -6.64
C VAL A 39 8.51 3.16 -7.69
N SER A 40 9.33 4.13 -7.29
CA SER A 40 10.00 5.06 -8.22
C SER A 40 10.87 4.30 -9.23
N ALA A 41 11.65 3.33 -8.75
CA ALA A 41 12.52 2.54 -9.61
C ALA A 41 11.74 1.67 -10.63
N GLN A 42 10.58 1.16 -10.24
CA GLN A 42 9.72 0.41 -11.17
C GLN A 42 9.09 1.33 -12.22
N ILE A 43 8.57 2.50 -11.83
CA ILE A 43 8.03 3.50 -12.75
C ILE A 43 9.11 3.93 -13.78
N ASP A 44 10.31 4.19 -13.30
CA ASP A 44 11.44 4.53 -14.14
C ASP A 44 11.82 3.41 -15.12
N ALA A 45 11.81 2.17 -14.65
CA ALA A 45 12.06 1.01 -15.49
C ALA A 45 11.01 0.85 -16.61
N PHE A 46 9.73 1.09 -16.31
CA PHE A 46 8.68 1.11 -17.34
C PHE A 46 8.91 2.21 -18.39
N ALA A 47 9.24 3.41 -17.95
CA ALA A 47 9.51 4.53 -18.85
C ALA A 47 10.69 4.28 -19.82
N ASN A 48 11.61 3.42 -19.42
CA ASN A 48 12.78 3.01 -20.20
C ASN A 48 12.62 1.66 -20.91
N ASP A 49 11.43 1.08 -20.93
CA ASP A 49 11.15 -0.25 -21.48
C ASP A 49 12.05 -1.36 -20.91
N ASP A 50 12.54 -1.18 -19.68
CA ASP A 50 13.37 -2.15 -18.98
C ASP A 50 12.49 -3.18 -18.25
N ALA A 51 11.96 -4.12 -19.01
CA ALA A 51 11.07 -5.17 -18.53
C ALA A 51 11.69 -5.98 -17.39
N LYS A 52 12.96 -6.34 -17.52
CA LYS A 52 13.66 -7.16 -16.52
C LYS A 52 13.80 -6.43 -15.19
N ARG A 53 14.19 -5.17 -15.23
CA ARG A 53 14.32 -4.33 -14.04
C ARG A 53 12.96 -4.07 -13.40
N ALA A 54 11.94 -3.71 -14.17
CA ALA A 54 10.58 -3.51 -13.66
C ALA A 54 10.03 -4.76 -12.97
N PHE A 55 10.23 -5.93 -13.56
CA PHE A 55 9.79 -7.22 -13.03
C PHE A 55 10.54 -7.60 -11.74
N SER A 56 11.77 -7.18 -11.56
CA SER A 56 12.56 -7.46 -10.36
C SER A 56 11.99 -6.82 -9.10
N TYR A 57 11.22 -5.74 -9.22
CA TYR A 57 10.55 -5.08 -8.10
C TYR A 57 9.18 -5.67 -7.75
N ALA A 58 8.65 -6.57 -8.58
CA ALA A 58 7.41 -7.27 -8.33
C ALA A 58 7.58 -8.38 -7.29
N ALA A 59 6.56 -8.56 -6.43
CA ALA A 59 6.50 -9.64 -5.47
C ALA A 59 6.45 -11.00 -6.16
N PRO A 60 6.84 -12.09 -5.48
CA PRO A 60 6.82 -13.44 -6.05
C PRO A 60 5.48 -13.86 -6.66
N SER A 61 4.36 -13.46 -6.04
CA SER A 61 3.01 -13.74 -6.55
C SER A 61 2.75 -13.11 -7.92
N ILE A 62 3.17 -11.87 -8.14
CA ILE A 62 3.06 -11.18 -9.42
C ILE A 62 3.98 -11.84 -10.46
N ARG A 63 5.20 -12.16 -10.08
CA ARG A 63 6.16 -12.82 -10.96
C ARG A 63 5.68 -14.20 -11.40
N ALA A 64 5.07 -14.95 -10.49
CA ALA A 64 4.47 -16.24 -10.83
C ALA A 64 3.26 -16.09 -11.77
N MET A 65 2.43 -15.06 -11.58
CA MET A 65 1.26 -14.79 -12.40
C MET A 65 1.61 -14.49 -13.87
N PHE A 66 2.61 -13.67 -14.11
CA PHE A 66 3.00 -13.25 -15.46
C PHE A 66 4.07 -14.14 -16.10
N GLY A 67 4.88 -14.81 -15.31
CA GLY A 67 5.89 -15.77 -15.73
C GLY A 67 7.15 -15.12 -16.30
N THR A 68 7.06 -14.09 -17.14
CA THR A 68 8.20 -13.42 -17.77
C THR A 68 8.13 -11.89 -17.64
N PRO A 69 9.29 -11.21 -17.61
CA PRO A 69 9.34 -9.74 -17.63
C PRO A 69 8.62 -9.12 -18.83
N GLU A 70 8.72 -9.74 -20.00
CA GLU A 70 8.13 -9.24 -21.23
C GLU A 70 6.59 -9.24 -21.18
N ARG A 71 5.99 -10.30 -20.65
CA ARG A 71 4.53 -10.38 -20.45
C ARG A 71 4.06 -9.35 -19.43
N PHE A 72 4.81 -9.16 -18.37
CA PHE A 72 4.52 -8.14 -17.35
C PHE A 72 4.53 -6.73 -17.95
N LEU A 73 5.59 -6.37 -18.68
CA LEU A 73 5.69 -5.08 -19.35
C LEU A 73 4.57 -4.88 -20.37
N ALA A 74 4.27 -5.89 -21.19
CA ALA A 74 3.19 -5.83 -22.18
C ALA A 74 1.83 -5.55 -21.52
N MET A 75 1.54 -6.19 -20.38
CA MET A 75 0.31 -5.96 -19.63
C MET A 75 0.23 -4.53 -19.10
N VAL A 76 1.31 -4.00 -18.52
CA VAL A 76 1.35 -2.63 -17.99
C VAL A 76 1.19 -1.61 -19.14
N ARG A 77 1.86 -1.83 -20.24
CA ARG A 77 1.73 -0.95 -21.44
C ARG A 77 0.29 -0.91 -21.96
N ALA A 78 -0.39 -2.04 -22.03
CA ALA A 78 -1.76 -2.14 -22.54
C ALA A 78 -2.82 -1.69 -21.54
N GLY A 79 -2.68 -2.08 -20.27
CA GLY A 79 -3.70 -1.89 -19.25
C GLY A 79 -3.52 -0.65 -18.37
N TYR A 80 -2.29 -0.15 -18.26
CA TYR A 80 -1.93 0.95 -17.35
C TYR A 80 -1.03 2.00 -18.03
N PRO A 81 -1.52 2.65 -19.10
CA PRO A 81 -0.68 3.56 -19.90
C PRO A 81 -0.04 4.68 -19.09
N VAL A 82 -0.76 5.23 -18.07
CA VAL A 82 -0.22 6.29 -17.21
C VAL A 82 0.89 5.80 -16.30
N VAL A 83 0.85 4.53 -15.86
CA VAL A 83 1.94 3.93 -15.09
C VAL A 83 3.15 3.64 -15.99
N TYR A 84 2.88 3.20 -17.21
CA TYR A 84 3.92 2.92 -18.20
C TYR A 84 4.71 4.17 -18.58
N ARG A 85 4.01 5.30 -18.79
CA ARG A 85 4.63 6.59 -19.15
C ARG A 85 3.86 7.76 -18.54
N ALA A 86 4.18 8.10 -17.30
CA ALA A 86 3.67 9.30 -16.66
C ALA A 86 4.44 10.54 -17.13
N ALA A 87 3.72 11.65 -17.35
CA ALA A 87 4.33 12.96 -17.57
C ALA A 87 4.84 13.58 -16.27
N ALA A 88 4.18 13.30 -15.15
CA ALA A 88 4.61 13.75 -13.82
C ALA A 88 4.24 12.72 -12.77
N VAL A 89 5.03 12.64 -11.69
CA VAL A 89 4.89 11.69 -10.59
C VAL A 89 5.03 12.43 -9.26
N THR A 90 4.04 12.28 -8.37
CA THR A 90 4.08 12.85 -7.02
C THR A 90 3.73 11.78 -5.99
N PHE A 91 4.65 11.50 -5.08
CA PHE A 91 4.43 10.51 -4.03
C PHE A 91 3.65 11.09 -2.86
N LEU A 92 2.66 10.35 -2.40
CA LEU A 92 1.91 10.66 -1.18
C LEU A 92 2.61 10.04 0.05
N ILE A 93 2.11 10.35 1.23
CA ILE A 93 2.59 9.74 2.47
C ILE A 93 2.15 8.27 2.48
N PRO A 94 3.08 7.31 2.64
CA PRO A 94 2.72 5.90 2.69
C PRO A 94 1.98 5.57 3.98
N GLN A 95 1.15 4.54 3.92
CA GLN A 95 0.37 4.06 5.05
C GLN A 95 0.67 2.59 5.31
N ARG A 96 0.51 2.19 6.57
CA ARG A 96 0.62 0.79 6.96
C ARG A 96 -0.75 0.13 6.88
N ALA A 97 -0.81 -1.03 6.23
CA ALA A 97 -2.00 -1.88 6.15
C ALA A 97 -1.59 -3.29 6.63
N ALA A 98 -1.80 -3.59 7.91
CA ALA A 98 -1.31 -4.80 8.59
C ALA A 98 0.23 -4.92 8.43
N ALA A 99 0.74 -6.02 7.87
CA ALA A 99 2.16 -6.23 7.61
C ALA A 99 2.67 -5.54 6.34
N ASN A 100 1.77 -4.99 5.52
CA ASN A 100 2.06 -4.39 4.22
C ASN A 100 2.20 -2.87 4.30
N LEU A 101 2.74 -2.27 3.24
CA LEU A 101 2.69 -0.84 3.00
C LEU A 101 1.79 -0.52 1.82
N VAL A 102 1.12 0.61 1.90
CA VAL A 102 0.35 1.18 0.80
C VAL A 102 0.97 2.52 0.45
N GLN A 103 1.45 2.65 -0.79
CA GLN A 103 2.04 3.87 -1.33
C GLN A 103 1.11 4.45 -2.39
N GLY A 104 0.50 5.58 -2.09
CA GLY A 104 -0.22 6.36 -3.09
C GLY A 104 0.74 7.21 -3.94
N VAL A 105 0.44 7.29 -5.22
CA VAL A 105 1.21 8.11 -6.17
C VAL A 105 0.23 8.83 -7.09
N HIS A 106 0.32 10.14 -7.16
CA HIS A 106 -0.35 10.90 -8.21
C HIS A 106 0.49 10.84 -9.49
N LEU A 107 -0.16 10.42 -10.56
CA LEU A 107 0.41 10.37 -11.90
C LEU A 107 -0.35 11.33 -12.81
N THR A 108 0.37 12.11 -13.62
CA THR A 108 -0.23 12.92 -14.67
C THR A 108 0.06 12.25 -16.01
N ASP A 109 -0.95 12.08 -16.83
CA ASP A 109 -0.77 11.55 -18.19
C ASP A 109 -0.35 12.62 -19.21
N GLY A 110 -0.14 12.20 -20.45
CA GLY A 110 0.28 13.10 -21.54
C GLY A 110 -0.74 14.18 -21.89
N ASP A 111 -2.00 14.01 -21.52
CA ASP A 111 -3.08 14.98 -21.75
C ASP A 111 -3.31 15.89 -20.53
N GLY A 112 -2.52 15.73 -19.48
CA GLY A 112 -2.61 16.52 -18.26
C GLY A 112 -3.66 16.00 -17.26
N ALA A 113 -4.28 14.85 -17.50
CA ALA A 113 -5.22 14.25 -16.56
C ALA A 113 -4.49 13.64 -15.37
N LEU A 114 -5.09 13.81 -14.20
CA LEU A 114 -4.55 13.32 -12.93
C LEU A 114 -5.13 11.96 -12.56
N TRP A 115 -4.26 11.03 -12.20
CA TRP A 115 -4.57 9.68 -11.78
C TRP A 115 -4.00 9.38 -10.42
N LEU A 116 -4.68 8.53 -9.65
CA LEU A 116 -4.16 7.96 -8.41
C LEU A 116 -3.79 6.50 -8.65
N ALA A 117 -2.51 6.20 -8.50
CA ALA A 117 -2.01 4.83 -8.44
C ALA A 117 -1.78 4.45 -6.97
N THR A 118 -2.36 3.34 -6.55
CA THR A 118 -2.23 2.82 -5.18
C THR A 118 -1.46 1.51 -5.23
N TYR A 119 -0.21 1.56 -4.77
CA TYR A 119 0.70 0.43 -4.72
C TYR A 119 0.61 -0.27 -3.38
N ARG A 120 0.46 -1.59 -3.40
CA ARG A 120 0.61 -2.44 -2.22
C ARG A 120 1.97 -3.12 -2.26
N LEU A 121 2.73 -2.97 -1.17
CA LEU A 121 4.06 -3.56 -1.03
C LEU A 121 4.08 -4.57 0.09
N GLU A 122 4.75 -5.68 -0.14
CA GLU A 122 4.98 -6.77 0.82
C GLU A 122 6.44 -6.84 1.20
N ARG A 123 6.69 -7.06 2.49
CA ARG A 123 8.05 -7.29 3.00
C ARG A 123 8.46 -8.73 2.71
N GLN A 124 9.64 -8.88 2.13
CA GLN A 124 10.21 -10.18 1.84
C GLN A 124 11.03 -10.70 3.03
N PRO A 125 11.34 -12.03 3.08
CA PRO A 125 12.16 -12.60 4.15
C PRO A 125 13.52 -11.95 4.33
N ASP A 126 14.12 -11.41 3.26
CA ASP A 126 15.39 -10.67 3.29
C ASP A 126 15.25 -9.21 3.78
N GLY A 127 14.03 -8.79 4.14
CA GLY A 127 13.72 -7.44 4.60
C GLY A 127 13.44 -6.43 3.49
N SER A 128 13.61 -6.78 2.22
CA SER A 128 13.27 -5.90 1.09
C SER A 128 11.76 -5.80 0.88
N TRP A 129 11.33 -4.67 0.29
CA TRP A 129 9.96 -4.47 -0.11
C TRP A 129 9.78 -4.79 -1.59
N ARG A 130 8.66 -5.47 -1.94
CA ARG A 130 8.28 -5.77 -3.32
C ARG A 130 6.85 -5.36 -3.57
N ILE A 131 6.55 -4.99 -4.80
CA ILE A 131 5.22 -4.56 -5.22
C ILE A 131 4.36 -5.79 -5.47
N ALA A 132 3.29 -5.92 -4.69
CA ALA A 132 2.34 -7.03 -4.76
C ALA A 132 1.03 -6.67 -5.47
N GLY A 133 0.84 -5.42 -5.84
CA GLY A 133 -0.31 -4.95 -6.59
C GLY A 133 -0.27 -3.45 -6.82
N CYS A 134 -1.02 -3.01 -7.83
CA CYS A 134 -1.25 -1.61 -8.14
C CYS A 134 -2.65 -1.44 -8.69
N GLU A 135 -3.40 -0.51 -8.13
CA GLU A 135 -4.70 -0.07 -8.62
C GLU A 135 -4.57 1.35 -9.15
N VAL A 136 -5.18 1.63 -10.30
CA VAL A 136 -5.14 2.96 -10.92
C VAL A 136 -6.55 3.45 -11.16
N GLN A 137 -6.85 4.66 -10.72
CA GLN A 137 -8.14 5.30 -10.90
C GLN A 137 -7.96 6.79 -11.20
N PRO A 138 -8.93 7.43 -11.89
CA PRO A 138 -8.92 8.88 -12.02
C PRO A 138 -8.89 9.54 -10.66
N ALA A 139 -8.01 10.52 -10.46
CA ALA A 139 -7.99 11.29 -9.23
C ALA A 139 -9.09 12.36 -9.31
N SER A 140 -10.11 12.22 -8.46
CA SER A 140 -11.14 13.25 -8.28
C SER A 140 -10.55 14.37 -7.44
N GLY A 141 -10.02 15.40 -8.08
CA GLY A 141 -9.49 16.57 -7.42
C GLY A 141 -9.53 17.77 -8.36
N LYS A 142 -10.56 18.60 -8.20
CA LYS A 142 -10.52 19.95 -8.72
C LYS A 142 -9.39 20.65 -7.95
N MET A 143 -8.25 20.86 -8.58
CA MET A 143 -7.30 21.82 -8.04
C MET A 143 -7.96 23.19 -8.07
N ILE A 144 -8.17 23.76 -6.90
CA ILE A 144 -8.62 25.14 -6.70
C ILE A 144 -7.38 26.02 -6.71
#